data_b8fb0b5e5b9c7a68ad191aa67a0df13a
#
_entry.id   b8fb0b5e5b9c7a68ad191aa67a0df13a
#
_cell.length_a   1.000
_cell.length_b   1.000
_cell.length_c   1.000
_cell.angle_alpha   90.00
_cell.angle_beta   90.00
_cell.angle_gamma   90.00
#
_symmetry.space_group_name_H-M   'P 1'
#
loop_
_entity.id
_entity.type
_entity.pdbx_description
1 polymer ?
#
loop_
_entity_poly.entity_id
_entity_poly.type
_entity_poly.pdbx_seq_one_letter_code
_entity_poly.pdbx_strand_id
1 'polypeptide(L)'
;KNIYMMFFFTLFLGFGAGAIDAALNNYVAVHYKASHMNFLHCFYGIGVTLSPYIMSLALKNRSWESGYRWASIIQLIISAIAFASLPLWQKNGILSGVSEENSKSSFAELIKLPGVKSTWLVLFGSCSLEYVSGTWASSFLVNSRGLTADKAALFITVYYGGMAFGRFLSGILSTKLKPQQIIAIGTILIIPAIALVSQPFVPFLCAAGLFLIGLGNGPLYPNMVHLTPIRFGKKMSQAVMGSQMAAAYIGILSMPALTGFLAQKFSTDIFPYCLIILYGIMLISLIFTRKSKIVNE
;
A
#
# COMPACT_ATOMS: atom_id res chain seq x y z
N LYS A 1 -18.31 -20.35 18.32
CA LYS A 1 -17.72 -19.63 17.15
C LYS A 1 -16.36 -20.25 16.87
N ASN A 2 -16.20 -20.86 15.68
CA ASN A 2 -15.05 -21.68 15.37
C ASN A 2 -14.00 -20.83 14.64
N ILE A 3 -12.80 -20.67 15.23
CA ILE A 3 -11.70 -19.90 14.66
C ILE A 3 -11.25 -20.48 13.29
N TYR A 4 -11.37 -21.78 13.08
CA TYR A 4 -11.03 -22.42 11.80
C TYR A 4 -11.94 -21.97 10.66
N MET A 5 -13.21 -21.68 10.94
CA MET A 5 -14.11 -21.10 9.95
C MET A 5 -13.68 -19.67 9.56
N MET A 6 -13.16 -18.90 10.49
CA MET A 6 -12.63 -17.56 10.19
C MET A 6 -11.43 -17.66 9.23
N PHE A 7 -10.50 -18.58 9.49
CA PHE A 7 -9.37 -18.81 8.57
C PHE A 7 -9.85 -19.26 7.18
N PHE A 8 -10.85 -20.14 7.11
CA PHE A 8 -11.42 -20.60 5.85
C PHE A 8 -12.01 -19.43 5.05
N PHE A 9 -12.84 -18.60 5.66
CA PHE A 9 -13.42 -17.44 4.98
C PHE A 9 -12.40 -16.37 4.60
N THR A 10 -11.34 -16.18 5.39
CA THR A 10 -10.28 -15.21 5.04
C THR A 10 -9.49 -15.62 3.79
N LEU A 11 -9.41 -16.90 3.45
CA LEU A 11 -8.82 -17.34 2.18
C LEU A 11 -9.61 -16.80 0.98
N PHE A 12 -10.94 -16.96 0.99
CA PHE A 12 -11.79 -16.44 -0.10
C PHE A 12 -11.74 -14.92 -0.18
N LEU A 13 -11.75 -14.26 0.98
CA LEU A 13 -11.59 -12.81 1.04
C LEU A 13 -10.26 -12.37 0.43
N GLY A 14 -9.16 -13.06 0.76
CA GLY A 14 -7.82 -12.77 0.22
C GLY A 14 -7.74 -12.98 -1.29
N PHE A 15 -8.28 -14.10 -1.81
CA PHE A 15 -8.34 -14.34 -3.26
C PHE A 15 -9.16 -13.28 -3.99
N GLY A 16 -10.34 -12.94 -3.47
CA GLY A 16 -11.19 -11.90 -4.06
C GLY A 16 -10.54 -10.53 -4.05
N ALA A 17 -9.96 -10.12 -2.91
CA ALA A 17 -9.27 -8.86 -2.77
C ALA A 17 -8.06 -8.76 -3.71
N GLY A 18 -7.21 -9.80 -3.75
CA GLY A 18 -6.02 -9.81 -4.61
C GLY A 18 -6.37 -9.79 -6.11
N ALA A 19 -7.41 -10.52 -6.52
CA ALA A 19 -7.87 -10.53 -7.90
C ALA A 19 -8.41 -9.15 -8.34
N ILE A 20 -9.24 -8.53 -7.51
CA ILE A 20 -9.79 -7.19 -7.78
C ILE A 20 -8.67 -6.15 -7.80
N ASP A 21 -7.76 -6.20 -6.83
CA ASP A 21 -6.66 -5.25 -6.72
C ASP A 21 -5.77 -5.30 -7.97
N ALA A 22 -5.33 -6.50 -8.37
CA ALA A 22 -4.52 -6.66 -9.57
C ALA A 22 -5.24 -6.22 -10.85
N ALA A 23 -6.51 -6.61 -11.03
CA ALA A 23 -7.28 -6.29 -12.21
C ALA A 23 -7.59 -4.79 -12.33
N LEU A 24 -8.07 -4.17 -11.25
CA LEU A 24 -8.46 -2.76 -11.24
C LEU A 24 -7.24 -1.84 -11.41
N ASN A 25 -6.15 -2.14 -10.71
CA ASN A 25 -4.92 -1.35 -10.85
C ASN A 25 -4.34 -1.45 -12.26
N ASN A 26 -4.33 -2.65 -12.87
CA ASN A 26 -3.88 -2.80 -14.25
C ASN A 26 -4.77 -2.03 -15.22
N TYR A 27 -6.09 -2.14 -15.05
CA TYR A 27 -7.04 -1.42 -15.87
C TYR A 27 -6.83 0.10 -15.81
N VAL A 28 -6.72 0.65 -14.61
CA VAL A 28 -6.48 2.08 -14.42
C VAL A 28 -5.10 2.49 -14.95
N ALA A 29 -4.06 1.67 -14.77
CA ALA A 29 -2.72 1.98 -15.26
C ALA A 29 -2.63 2.01 -16.79
N VAL A 30 -3.41 1.16 -17.48
CA VAL A 30 -3.41 1.06 -18.95
C VAL A 30 -4.28 2.14 -19.61
N HIS A 31 -5.42 2.49 -18.99
CA HIS A 31 -6.46 3.31 -19.64
C HIS A 31 -6.57 4.74 -19.10
N TYR A 32 -5.99 5.02 -17.91
CA TYR A 32 -6.16 6.31 -17.25
C TYR A 32 -4.82 6.96 -16.89
N LYS A 33 -4.87 8.24 -16.51
CA LYS A 33 -3.69 9.03 -16.12
C LYS A 33 -3.25 8.67 -14.68
N ALA A 34 -2.01 9.00 -14.34
CA ALA A 34 -1.46 8.83 -13.00
C ALA A 34 -2.31 9.49 -11.90
N SER A 35 -2.98 10.62 -12.19
CA SER A 35 -3.90 11.27 -11.24
C SER A 35 -5.03 10.34 -10.81
N HIS A 36 -5.66 9.63 -11.73
CA HIS A 36 -6.75 8.68 -11.42
C HIS A 36 -6.25 7.53 -10.54
N MET A 37 -5.04 7.01 -10.82
CA MET A 37 -4.43 5.99 -9.97
C MET A 37 -4.19 6.49 -8.54
N ASN A 38 -3.67 7.71 -8.38
CA ASN A 38 -3.45 8.29 -7.07
C ASN A 38 -4.76 8.57 -6.31
N PHE A 39 -5.80 9.05 -7.01
CA PHE A 39 -7.13 9.24 -6.39
C PHE A 39 -7.80 7.91 -6.03
N LEU A 40 -7.67 6.87 -6.83
CA LEU A 40 -8.13 5.52 -6.48
C LEU A 40 -7.55 5.09 -5.12
N HIS A 41 -6.24 5.25 -4.94
CA HIS A 41 -5.59 4.92 -3.67
C HIS A 41 -5.86 5.92 -2.54
N CYS A 42 -6.27 7.16 -2.86
CA CYS A 42 -6.77 8.10 -1.85
C CYS A 42 -8.10 7.61 -1.26
N PHE A 43 -9.02 7.10 -2.09
CA PHE A 43 -10.27 6.49 -1.61
C PHE A 43 -10.02 5.26 -0.73
N TYR A 44 -8.99 4.46 -1.03
CA TYR A 44 -8.54 3.41 -0.11
C TYR A 44 -8.17 3.99 1.26
N GLY A 45 -7.43 5.09 1.30
CA GLY A 45 -7.07 5.78 2.55
C GLY A 45 -8.30 6.24 3.35
N ILE A 46 -9.33 6.74 2.67
CA ILE A 46 -10.62 7.10 3.29
C ILE A 46 -11.26 5.84 3.90
N GLY A 47 -11.29 4.73 3.17
CA GLY A 47 -11.83 3.46 3.65
C GLY A 47 -11.13 2.95 4.90
N VAL A 48 -9.80 2.97 4.92
CA VAL A 48 -8.97 2.58 6.08
C VAL A 48 -9.26 3.46 7.31
N THR A 49 -9.54 4.75 7.09
CA THR A 49 -9.88 5.69 8.18
C THR A 49 -11.29 5.47 8.70
N LEU A 50 -12.27 5.20 7.82
CA LEU A 50 -13.68 5.03 8.20
C LEU A 50 -13.97 3.67 8.84
N SER A 51 -13.26 2.60 8.44
CA SER A 51 -13.52 1.24 8.94
C SER A 51 -13.41 1.11 10.46
N PRO A 52 -12.35 1.60 11.13
CA PRO A 52 -12.25 1.58 12.58
C PRO A 52 -13.34 2.41 13.27
N TYR A 53 -13.77 3.51 12.66
CA TYR A 53 -14.86 4.34 13.19
C TYR A 53 -16.19 3.59 13.18
N ILE A 54 -16.53 2.92 12.07
CA ILE A 54 -17.73 2.07 11.98
C ILE A 54 -17.69 0.97 13.04
N MET A 55 -16.53 0.32 13.22
CA MET A 55 -16.35 -0.71 14.25
C MET A 55 -16.50 -0.14 15.67
N SER A 56 -15.95 1.04 15.93
CA SER A 56 -16.09 1.73 17.23
C SER A 56 -17.53 2.02 17.56
N LEU A 57 -18.32 2.51 16.60
CA LEU A 57 -19.77 2.72 16.77
C LEU A 57 -20.51 1.40 17.06
N ALA A 58 -20.14 0.32 16.37
CA ALA A 58 -20.75 -0.98 16.59
C ALA A 58 -20.45 -1.52 17.99
N LEU A 59 -19.21 -1.40 18.45
CA LEU A 59 -18.79 -1.84 19.78
C LEU A 59 -19.49 -1.04 20.90
N LYS A 60 -19.65 0.27 20.72
CA LYS A 60 -20.33 1.14 21.68
C LYS A 60 -21.81 0.79 21.86
N ASN A 61 -22.49 0.41 20.79
CA ASN A 61 -23.95 0.26 20.78
C ASN A 61 -24.42 -1.20 20.85
N ARG A 62 -23.60 -2.19 20.44
CA ARG A 62 -24.03 -3.59 20.33
C ARG A 62 -22.88 -4.59 20.53
N SER A 63 -22.17 -4.94 19.43
CA SER A 63 -21.12 -5.95 19.45
C SER A 63 -20.22 -5.84 18.21
N TRP A 64 -19.08 -6.50 18.23
CA TRP A 64 -18.18 -6.60 17.07
C TRP A 64 -18.85 -7.29 15.88
N GLU A 65 -19.76 -8.24 16.09
CA GLU A 65 -20.54 -8.88 15.04
C GLU A 65 -21.41 -7.88 14.26
N SER A 66 -21.94 -6.88 14.96
CA SER A 66 -22.72 -5.81 14.32
C SER A 66 -21.86 -4.98 13.38
N GLY A 67 -20.60 -4.70 13.75
CA GLY A 67 -19.65 -4.02 12.88
C GLY A 67 -19.35 -4.80 11.58
N TYR A 68 -19.08 -6.09 11.71
CA TYR A 68 -18.89 -6.96 10.53
C TYR A 68 -20.16 -7.07 9.67
N ARG A 69 -21.35 -7.10 10.30
CA ARG A 69 -22.62 -7.11 9.57
C ARG A 69 -22.80 -5.83 8.75
N TRP A 70 -22.53 -4.66 9.31
CA TRP A 70 -22.60 -3.39 8.59
C TRP A 70 -21.57 -3.35 7.43
N ALA A 71 -20.35 -3.76 7.67
CA ALA A 71 -19.34 -3.86 6.63
C ALA A 71 -19.78 -4.82 5.50
N SER A 72 -20.38 -5.97 5.84
CA SER A 72 -20.88 -6.94 4.86
C SER A 72 -22.02 -6.37 4.03
N ILE A 73 -22.96 -5.63 4.63
CA ILE A 73 -24.05 -4.98 3.89
C ILE A 73 -23.49 -3.95 2.89
N ILE A 74 -22.55 -3.11 3.32
CA ILE A 74 -21.90 -2.13 2.45
C ILE A 74 -21.21 -2.86 1.28
N GLN A 75 -20.47 -3.93 1.56
CA GLN A 75 -19.78 -4.72 0.55
C GLN A 75 -20.75 -5.38 -0.44
N LEU A 76 -21.88 -5.90 0.02
CA LEU A 76 -22.92 -6.48 -0.84
C LEU A 76 -23.54 -5.42 -1.77
N ILE A 77 -23.80 -4.21 -1.26
CA ILE A 77 -24.31 -3.10 -2.09
C ILE A 77 -23.29 -2.74 -3.18
N ILE A 78 -22.01 -2.59 -2.79
CA ILE A 78 -20.93 -2.30 -3.76
C ILE A 78 -20.82 -3.40 -4.81
N SER A 79 -20.88 -4.67 -4.38
CA SER A 79 -20.84 -5.82 -5.29
C SER A 79 -22.04 -5.83 -6.25
N ALA A 80 -23.24 -5.56 -5.75
CA ALA A 80 -24.45 -5.46 -6.59
C ALA A 80 -24.33 -4.36 -7.64
N ILE A 81 -23.82 -3.18 -7.27
CA ILE A 81 -23.56 -2.07 -8.20
C ILE A 81 -22.51 -2.48 -9.24
N ALA A 82 -21.43 -3.16 -8.82
CA ALA A 82 -20.39 -3.64 -9.72
C ALA A 82 -20.96 -4.64 -10.74
N PHE A 83 -21.75 -5.62 -10.29
CA PHE A 83 -22.42 -6.58 -11.20
C PHE A 83 -23.42 -5.90 -12.14
N ALA A 84 -24.21 -4.95 -11.66
CA ALA A 84 -25.14 -4.19 -12.49
C ALA A 84 -24.43 -3.35 -13.55
N SER A 85 -23.17 -2.95 -13.31
CA SER A 85 -22.35 -2.19 -14.25
C SER A 85 -21.69 -3.04 -15.34
N LEU A 86 -21.68 -4.38 -15.25
CA LEU A 86 -21.01 -5.27 -16.22
C LEU A 86 -21.37 -4.99 -17.69
N PRO A 87 -22.64 -4.72 -18.07
CA PRO A 87 -22.97 -4.41 -19.45
C PRO A 87 -22.29 -3.16 -20.00
N LEU A 88 -21.97 -2.17 -19.13
CA LEU A 88 -21.26 -0.96 -19.51
C LEU A 88 -19.80 -1.25 -19.86
N TRP A 89 -19.19 -2.22 -19.19
CA TRP A 89 -17.82 -2.67 -19.43
C TRP A 89 -17.71 -3.41 -20.77
N GLN A 90 -18.67 -4.25 -21.09
CA GLN A 90 -18.75 -4.97 -22.37
C GLN A 90 -18.90 -3.99 -23.55
N LYS A 91 -19.80 -3.01 -23.42
CA LYS A 91 -20.11 -2.02 -24.48
C LYS A 91 -18.90 -1.18 -24.89
N ASN A 92 -17.98 -0.95 -23.96
CA ASN A 92 -16.78 -0.15 -24.21
C ASN A 92 -15.58 -0.99 -24.72
N GLY A 93 -15.80 -2.22 -25.13
CA GLY A 93 -14.74 -3.12 -25.63
C GLY A 93 -13.72 -3.55 -24.59
N ILE A 94 -13.99 -3.28 -23.31
CA ILE A 94 -13.06 -3.50 -22.20
C ILE A 94 -12.80 -4.99 -21.99
N LEU A 95 -13.82 -5.82 -22.17
CA LEU A 95 -13.69 -7.29 -22.04
C LEU A 95 -13.15 -7.96 -23.30
N SER A 96 -13.36 -7.39 -24.47
CA SER A 96 -12.86 -7.93 -25.74
C SER A 96 -11.36 -7.69 -25.96
N GLY A 97 -10.80 -6.61 -25.36
CA GLY A 97 -9.36 -6.34 -25.44
C GLY A 97 -8.50 -7.11 -24.41
N VAL A 98 -9.14 -7.76 -23.43
CA VAL A 98 -8.44 -8.55 -22.38
C VAL A 98 -8.30 -10.04 -22.78
N SER A 99 -9.06 -10.51 -23.80
CA SER A 99 -9.32 -11.93 -23.98
C SER A 99 -8.36 -12.71 -24.87
N GLU A 100 -7.51 -12.14 -25.70
CA GLU A 100 -6.73 -13.00 -26.63
C GLU A 100 -5.21 -12.82 -26.65
N GLU A 101 -4.65 -11.78 -26.07
CA GLU A 101 -3.19 -11.56 -26.04
C GLU A 101 -2.56 -11.56 -24.65
N ASN A 102 -3.27 -11.97 -23.61
CA ASN A 102 -2.61 -12.27 -22.34
C ASN A 102 -1.73 -13.51 -22.56
N SER A 103 -0.51 -13.30 -22.98
CA SER A 103 0.49 -14.36 -23.00
C SER A 103 0.45 -14.99 -21.60
N LYS A 104 0.24 -16.31 -21.52
CA LYS A 104 0.41 -17.07 -20.28
C LYS A 104 1.88 -17.00 -19.91
N SER A 105 2.29 -15.84 -19.44
CA SER A 105 3.70 -15.59 -19.08
C SER A 105 4.02 -16.44 -17.88
N SER A 106 4.95 -17.37 -18.08
CA SER A 106 5.46 -18.17 -16.98
C SER A 106 6.15 -17.26 -15.96
N PHE A 107 6.05 -17.58 -14.67
CA PHE A 107 6.81 -16.88 -13.63
C PHE A 107 8.31 -16.84 -13.94
N ALA A 108 8.84 -17.87 -14.59
CA ALA A 108 10.22 -17.92 -15.05
C ALA A 108 10.55 -16.86 -16.13
N GLU A 109 9.59 -16.48 -16.96
CA GLU A 109 9.74 -15.39 -17.94
C GLU A 109 9.71 -14.03 -17.24
N LEU A 110 8.83 -13.83 -16.26
CA LEU A 110 8.77 -12.59 -15.48
C LEU A 110 10.09 -12.29 -14.77
N ILE A 111 10.72 -13.30 -14.15
CA ILE A 111 12.00 -13.14 -13.45
C ILE A 111 13.12 -12.68 -14.40
N LYS A 112 13.06 -13.03 -15.69
CA LYS A 112 14.05 -12.68 -16.70
C LYS A 112 13.88 -11.26 -17.23
N LEU A 113 12.70 -10.64 -17.06
CA LEU A 113 12.47 -9.27 -17.53
C LEU A 113 13.36 -8.27 -16.77
N PRO A 114 14.11 -7.43 -17.49
CA PRO A 114 14.97 -6.44 -16.87
C PRO A 114 14.18 -5.48 -15.98
N GLY A 115 14.59 -5.32 -14.72
CA GLY A 115 13.96 -4.39 -13.79
C GLY A 115 12.75 -4.94 -13.02
N VAL A 116 12.20 -6.11 -13.33
CA VAL A 116 11.06 -6.68 -12.60
C VAL A 116 11.44 -6.94 -11.14
N LYS A 117 12.57 -7.59 -10.87
CA LYS A 117 13.03 -7.87 -9.50
C LYS A 117 13.22 -6.61 -8.68
N SER A 118 13.74 -5.54 -9.27
CA SER A 118 13.90 -4.27 -8.56
C SER A 118 12.56 -3.62 -8.24
N THR A 119 11.55 -3.71 -9.14
CA THR A 119 10.20 -3.20 -8.82
C THR A 119 9.52 -4.01 -7.72
N TRP A 120 9.73 -5.34 -7.64
CA TRP A 120 9.27 -6.16 -6.53
C TRP A 120 9.85 -5.69 -5.20
N LEU A 121 11.18 -5.47 -5.15
CA LEU A 121 11.84 -5.01 -3.93
C LEU A 121 11.47 -3.57 -3.54
N VAL A 122 11.16 -2.70 -4.53
CA VAL A 122 10.62 -1.37 -4.24
C VAL A 122 9.28 -1.47 -3.52
N LEU A 123 8.34 -2.27 -4.05
CA LEU A 123 7.01 -2.40 -3.46
C LEU A 123 7.04 -3.19 -2.15
N PHE A 124 7.88 -4.23 -2.06
CA PHE A 124 8.17 -4.91 -0.80
C PHE A 124 8.63 -3.92 0.27
N GLY A 125 9.65 -3.11 -0.01
CA GLY A 125 10.21 -2.14 0.94
C GLY A 125 9.21 -1.05 1.33
N SER A 126 8.51 -0.48 0.36
CA SER A 126 7.51 0.58 0.59
C SER A 126 6.33 0.09 1.42
N CYS A 127 5.73 -1.06 1.06
CA CYS A 127 4.60 -1.63 1.78
C CYS A 127 5.01 -2.15 3.16
N SER A 128 6.21 -2.72 3.28
CA SER A 128 6.76 -3.09 4.59
C SER A 128 6.95 -1.88 5.50
N LEU A 129 7.50 -0.79 4.97
CA LEU A 129 7.67 0.47 5.70
C LEU A 129 6.32 1.00 6.17
N GLU A 130 5.29 0.94 5.30
CA GLU A 130 3.92 1.34 5.62
C GLU A 130 3.37 0.53 6.80
N TYR A 131 3.38 -0.78 6.69
CA TYR A 131 2.75 -1.66 7.67
C TYR A 131 3.54 -1.79 8.98
N VAL A 132 4.86 -1.74 8.94
CA VAL A 132 5.70 -1.66 10.15
C VAL A 132 5.44 -0.35 10.89
N SER A 133 5.35 0.77 10.19
CA SER A 133 5.01 2.07 10.80
C SER A 133 3.63 2.04 11.44
N GLY A 134 2.60 1.58 10.73
CA GLY A 134 1.23 1.52 11.24
C GLY A 134 1.06 0.58 12.44
N THR A 135 1.80 -0.53 12.47
CA THR A 135 1.64 -1.56 13.51
C THR A 135 2.49 -1.29 14.75
N TRP A 136 3.73 -0.83 14.58
CA TRP A 136 4.71 -0.80 15.67
C TRP A 136 5.03 0.59 16.21
N ALA A 137 4.69 1.67 15.49
CA ALA A 137 4.99 3.02 15.96
C ALA A 137 4.29 3.34 17.29
N SER A 138 3.05 2.87 17.52
CA SER A 138 2.36 3.09 18.79
C SER A 138 3.11 2.43 19.96
N SER A 139 3.51 1.15 19.81
CA SER A 139 4.28 0.43 20.83
C SER A 139 5.64 1.09 21.10
N PHE A 140 6.32 1.55 20.06
CA PHE A 140 7.55 2.33 20.18
C PHE A 140 7.34 3.64 20.96
N LEU A 141 6.30 4.39 20.64
CA LEU A 141 5.98 5.66 21.30
C LEU A 141 5.65 5.47 22.79
N VAL A 142 4.92 4.41 23.14
CA VAL A 142 4.59 4.11 24.53
C VAL A 142 5.82 3.62 25.28
N ASN A 143 6.49 2.59 24.79
CA ASN A 143 7.53 1.88 25.55
C ASN A 143 8.89 2.59 25.51
N SER A 144 9.22 3.26 24.39
CA SER A 144 10.54 3.87 24.20
C SER A 144 10.52 5.39 24.33
N ARG A 145 9.34 6.03 24.23
CA ARG A 145 9.22 7.50 24.33
C ARG A 145 8.35 7.95 25.50
N GLY A 146 7.79 7.01 26.29
CA GLY A 146 7.02 7.31 27.50
C GLY A 146 5.68 8.01 27.24
N LEU A 147 5.15 7.93 26.03
CA LEU A 147 3.84 8.51 25.71
C LEU A 147 2.71 7.65 26.26
N THR A 148 1.60 8.27 26.61
CA THR A 148 0.36 7.57 26.93
C THR A 148 -0.23 6.91 25.69
N ALA A 149 -0.97 5.81 25.87
CA ALA A 149 -1.51 5.03 24.75
C ALA A 149 -2.45 5.85 23.85
N ASP A 150 -3.22 6.78 24.43
CA ASP A 150 -4.10 7.70 23.69
C ASP A 150 -3.33 8.65 22.78
N LYS A 151 -2.22 9.23 23.28
CA LYS A 151 -1.35 10.09 22.47
C LYS A 151 -0.62 9.30 21.37
N ALA A 152 -0.16 8.09 21.67
CA ALA A 152 0.45 7.21 20.68
C ALA A 152 -0.55 6.85 19.56
N ALA A 153 -1.81 6.52 19.91
CA ALA A 153 -2.87 6.27 18.93
C ALA A 153 -3.16 7.50 18.06
N LEU A 154 -3.15 8.70 18.64
CA LEU A 154 -3.29 9.95 17.87
C LEU A 154 -2.16 10.12 16.86
N PHE A 155 -0.92 9.78 17.20
CA PHE A 155 0.23 9.90 16.29
C PHE A 155 0.13 8.88 15.12
N ILE A 156 -0.49 7.71 15.34
CA ILE A 156 -0.79 6.78 14.25
C ILE A 156 -1.86 7.37 13.31
N THR A 157 -2.85 8.05 13.86
CA THR A 157 -3.84 8.79 13.05
C THR A 157 -3.16 9.87 12.20
N VAL A 158 -2.20 10.60 12.78
CA VAL A 158 -1.39 11.60 12.06
C VAL A 158 -0.56 10.95 10.94
N TYR A 159 0.02 9.77 11.17
CA TYR A 159 0.73 8.99 10.16
C TYR A 159 -0.15 8.65 8.95
N TYR A 160 -1.32 8.05 9.19
CA TYR A 160 -2.27 7.72 8.12
C TYR A 160 -2.85 8.97 7.45
N GLY A 161 -3.05 10.05 8.21
CA GLY A 161 -3.39 11.37 7.67
C GLY A 161 -2.36 11.89 6.68
N GLY A 162 -1.07 11.77 7.02
CA GLY A 162 0.04 12.09 6.13
C GLY A 162 0.02 11.25 4.85
N MET A 163 -0.27 9.96 4.96
CA MET A 163 -0.37 9.06 3.82
C MET A 163 -1.53 9.41 2.88
N ALA A 164 -2.72 9.61 3.42
CA ALA A 164 -3.90 10.02 2.64
C ALA A 164 -3.66 11.36 1.94
N PHE A 165 -3.09 12.32 2.66
CA PHE A 165 -2.74 13.63 2.12
C PHE A 165 -1.65 13.54 1.05
N GLY A 166 -0.65 12.67 1.22
CA GLY A 166 0.39 12.41 0.22
C GLY A 166 -0.19 11.84 -1.08
N ARG A 167 -1.12 10.89 -1.00
CA ARG A 167 -1.83 10.34 -2.17
C ARG A 167 -2.70 11.41 -2.86
N PHE A 168 -3.42 12.19 -2.09
CA PHE A 168 -4.22 13.30 -2.60
C PHE A 168 -3.36 14.34 -3.32
N LEU A 169 -2.28 14.79 -2.66
CA LEU A 169 -1.34 15.76 -3.23
C LEU A 169 -0.66 15.20 -4.49
N SER A 170 -0.29 13.92 -4.49
CA SER A 170 0.25 13.23 -5.67
C SER A 170 -0.76 13.24 -6.83
N GLY A 171 -2.06 13.04 -6.56
CA GLY A 171 -3.11 13.13 -7.57
C GLY A 171 -3.13 14.48 -8.26
N ILE A 172 -3.00 15.57 -7.50
CA ILE A 172 -2.92 16.94 -8.04
C ILE A 172 -1.59 17.17 -8.76
N LEU A 173 -0.46 16.82 -8.13
CA LEU A 173 0.87 17.05 -8.70
C LEU A 173 1.12 16.26 -9.98
N SER A 174 0.51 15.10 -10.15
CA SER A 174 0.65 14.28 -11.37
C SER A 174 0.04 14.91 -12.62
N THR A 175 -0.67 16.03 -12.49
CA THR A 175 -1.05 16.88 -13.63
C THR A 175 0.11 17.71 -14.19
N LYS A 176 1.14 17.97 -13.39
CA LYS A 176 2.31 18.80 -13.74
C LYS A 176 3.64 18.05 -13.67
N LEU A 177 3.75 17.03 -12.83
CA LEU A 177 4.96 16.27 -12.59
C LEU A 177 4.82 14.84 -13.12
N LYS A 178 5.92 14.28 -13.61
CA LYS A 178 5.97 12.86 -14.00
C LYS A 178 5.93 11.97 -12.74
N PRO A 179 5.35 10.76 -12.83
CA PRO A 179 5.30 9.81 -11.69
C PRO A 179 6.67 9.57 -11.05
N GLN A 180 7.74 9.50 -11.86
CA GLN A 180 9.12 9.31 -11.37
C GLN A 180 9.61 10.48 -10.50
N GLN A 181 9.19 11.70 -10.79
CA GLN A 181 9.55 12.89 -10.01
C GLN A 181 8.82 12.88 -8.66
N ILE A 182 7.53 12.51 -8.66
CA ILE A 182 6.73 12.39 -7.43
C ILE A 182 7.31 11.32 -6.52
N ILE A 183 7.67 10.15 -7.06
CA ILE A 183 8.36 9.08 -6.32
C ILE A 183 9.68 9.60 -5.72
N ALA A 184 10.47 10.37 -6.49
CA ALA A 184 11.73 10.90 -6.01
C ALA A 184 11.54 11.88 -4.84
N ILE A 185 10.59 12.82 -4.97
CA ILE A 185 10.28 13.80 -3.91
C ILE A 185 9.84 13.07 -2.65
N GLY A 186 8.89 12.12 -2.76
CA GLY A 186 8.42 11.34 -1.62
C GLY A 186 9.53 10.53 -0.96
N THR A 187 10.41 9.90 -1.76
CA THR A 187 11.53 9.12 -1.24
C THR A 187 12.53 10.01 -0.49
N ILE A 188 12.87 11.19 -1.01
CA ILE A 188 13.78 12.14 -0.34
C ILE A 188 13.17 12.64 0.98
N LEU A 189 11.85 12.85 1.02
CA LEU A 189 11.16 13.33 2.22
C LEU A 189 11.21 12.34 3.39
N ILE A 190 11.29 11.04 3.11
CA ILE A 190 11.36 10.01 4.15
C ILE A 190 12.69 10.07 4.93
N ILE A 191 13.78 10.56 4.35
CA ILE A 191 15.09 10.64 5.03
C ILE A 191 15.01 11.49 6.32
N PRO A 192 14.67 12.79 6.25
CA PRO A 192 14.54 13.59 7.46
C PRO A 192 13.39 13.10 8.35
N ALA A 193 12.36 12.49 7.79
CA ALA A 193 11.24 11.94 8.54
C ALA A 193 11.67 10.81 9.49
N ILE A 194 12.49 9.87 9.03
CA ILE A 194 13.05 8.81 9.88
C ILE A 194 13.95 9.42 10.96
N ALA A 195 14.76 10.42 10.64
CA ALA A 195 15.58 11.11 11.64
C ALA A 195 14.73 11.76 12.74
N LEU A 196 13.60 12.38 12.38
CA LEU A 196 12.65 12.96 13.35
C LEU A 196 12.00 11.90 14.25
N VAL A 197 11.70 10.72 13.71
CA VAL A 197 11.18 9.59 14.51
C VAL A 197 12.23 9.03 15.44
N SER A 198 13.49 8.99 15.00
CA SER A 198 14.61 8.38 15.74
C SER A 198 15.06 9.21 16.94
N GLN A 199 14.88 10.54 16.91
CA GLN A 199 15.35 11.41 17.97
C GLN A 199 14.63 11.16 19.31
N PRO A 200 15.34 11.20 20.47
CA PRO A 200 14.74 10.86 21.76
C PRO A 200 14.17 12.05 22.54
N PHE A 201 14.43 13.29 22.10
CA PHE A 201 14.28 14.46 22.97
C PHE A 201 12.87 15.07 22.96
N VAL A 202 12.19 15.09 21.83
CA VAL A 202 10.91 15.81 21.67
C VAL A 202 9.87 14.90 21.03
N PRO A 203 8.90 14.35 21.81
CA PRO A 203 7.88 13.43 21.29
C PRO A 203 7.07 13.99 20.12
N PHE A 204 6.78 15.30 20.11
CA PHE A 204 6.05 15.93 19.02
C PHE A 204 6.77 15.81 17.66
N LEU A 205 8.11 15.80 17.66
CA LEU A 205 8.88 15.58 16.43
C LEU A 205 8.69 14.16 15.88
N CYS A 206 8.40 13.18 16.73
CA CYS A 206 8.02 11.84 16.27
C CYS A 206 6.70 11.89 15.48
N ALA A 207 5.71 12.68 15.92
CA ALA A 207 4.46 12.84 15.17
C ALA A 207 4.71 13.49 13.80
N ALA A 208 5.51 14.55 13.77
CA ALA A 208 5.92 15.20 12.51
C ALA A 208 6.68 14.23 11.60
N GLY A 209 7.59 13.44 12.14
CA GLY A 209 8.32 12.41 11.41
C GLY A 209 7.37 11.34 10.84
N LEU A 210 6.45 10.83 11.63
CA LEU A 210 5.44 9.86 11.18
C LEU A 210 4.54 10.44 10.08
N PHE A 211 4.08 11.68 10.24
CA PHE A 211 3.33 12.37 9.18
C PHE A 211 4.12 12.44 7.88
N LEU A 212 5.39 12.83 7.94
CA LEU A 212 6.26 12.96 6.77
C LEU A 212 6.60 11.60 6.15
N ILE A 213 6.74 10.51 6.95
CA ILE A 213 6.87 9.15 6.40
C ILE A 213 5.62 8.79 5.60
N GLY A 214 4.43 9.02 6.17
CA GLY A 214 3.16 8.79 5.48
C GLY A 214 3.06 9.62 4.19
N LEU A 215 3.34 10.92 4.27
CA LEU A 215 3.31 11.85 3.15
C LEU A 215 4.24 11.43 2.00
N GLY A 216 5.46 11.00 2.33
CA GLY A 216 6.47 10.61 1.36
C GLY A 216 6.23 9.21 0.76
N ASN A 217 5.78 8.25 1.59
CA ASN A 217 5.55 6.87 1.15
C ASN A 217 4.20 6.68 0.44
N GLY A 218 3.17 7.44 0.84
CA GLY A 218 1.82 7.31 0.28
C GLY A 218 1.73 7.35 -1.24
N PRO A 219 2.40 8.29 -1.93
CA PRO A 219 2.41 8.36 -3.39
C PRO A 219 3.18 7.26 -4.10
N LEU A 220 4.06 6.52 -3.42
CA LEU A 220 5.03 5.63 -4.05
C LEU A 220 4.33 4.44 -4.71
N TYR A 221 3.49 3.72 -3.99
CA TYR A 221 2.78 2.56 -4.50
C TYR A 221 1.94 2.89 -5.77
N PRO A 222 1.00 3.86 -5.76
CA PRO A 222 0.17 4.14 -6.93
C PRO A 222 0.97 4.59 -8.15
N ASN A 223 2.03 5.38 -7.97
CA ASN A 223 2.88 5.80 -9.08
C ASN A 223 3.74 4.67 -9.63
N MET A 224 4.25 3.76 -8.79
CA MET A 224 4.99 2.57 -9.24
C MET A 224 4.10 1.63 -10.06
N VAL A 225 2.89 1.38 -9.59
CA VAL A 225 1.89 0.55 -10.28
C VAL A 225 1.48 1.19 -11.62
N HIS A 226 1.25 2.50 -11.65
CA HIS A 226 0.93 3.23 -12.88
C HIS A 226 2.07 3.15 -13.93
N LEU A 227 3.32 3.08 -13.49
CA LEU A 227 4.46 2.95 -14.38
C LEU A 227 4.65 1.53 -14.96
N THR A 228 3.94 0.53 -14.46
CA THR A 228 4.14 -0.87 -14.88
C THR A 228 3.89 -1.10 -16.36
N PRO A 229 2.75 -0.70 -16.98
CA PRO A 229 2.55 -0.87 -18.41
C PRO A 229 3.50 -0.01 -19.27
N ILE A 230 3.94 1.13 -18.75
CA ILE A 230 4.92 2.01 -19.44
C ILE A 230 6.31 1.35 -19.50
N ARG A 231 6.66 0.58 -18.46
CA ARG A 231 7.99 -0.06 -18.35
C ARG A 231 8.08 -1.40 -19.03
N PHE A 232 7.03 -2.20 -18.94
CA PHE A 232 7.03 -3.61 -19.33
C PHE A 232 6.11 -3.92 -20.51
N GLY A 233 5.47 -2.87 -21.09
CA GLY A 233 4.49 -3.03 -22.17
C GLY A 233 3.13 -3.49 -21.65
N LYS A 234 2.06 -3.17 -22.40
CA LYS A 234 0.68 -3.48 -21.99
C LYS A 234 0.42 -4.99 -21.90
N LYS A 235 1.02 -5.77 -22.80
CA LYS A 235 0.87 -7.25 -22.85
C LYS A 235 1.34 -7.94 -21.56
N MET A 236 2.45 -7.46 -20.97
CA MET A 236 3.04 -8.04 -19.77
C MET A 236 2.55 -7.38 -18.48
N SER A 237 1.86 -6.23 -18.55
CA SER A 237 1.57 -5.41 -17.40
C SER A 237 0.74 -6.11 -16.33
N GLN A 238 -0.26 -6.91 -16.73
CA GLN A 238 -1.11 -7.65 -15.79
C GLN A 238 -0.30 -8.66 -14.98
N ALA A 239 0.54 -9.45 -15.65
CA ALA A 239 1.34 -10.48 -14.99
C ALA A 239 2.44 -9.87 -14.10
N VAL A 240 3.12 -8.82 -14.57
CA VAL A 240 4.10 -8.10 -13.78
C VAL A 240 3.45 -7.44 -12.56
N MET A 241 2.29 -6.81 -12.74
CA MET A 241 1.57 -6.15 -11.65
C MET A 241 1.11 -7.15 -10.57
N GLY A 242 0.56 -8.29 -10.96
CA GLY A 242 0.22 -9.36 -10.02
C GLY A 242 1.43 -9.84 -9.21
N SER A 243 2.59 -10.01 -9.87
CA SER A 243 3.84 -10.38 -9.18
C SER A 243 4.39 -9.29 -8.26
N GLN A 244 4.23 -8.02 -8.63
CA GLN A 244 4.56 -6.87 -7.79
C GLN A 244 3.70 -6.82 -6.53
N MET A 245 2.39 -7.07 -6.66
CA MET A 245 1.47 -7.14 -5.53
C MET A 245 1.78 -8.32 -4.61
N ALA A 246 2.13 -9.48 -5.17
CA ALA A 246 2.58 -10.62 -4.37
C ALA A 246 3.82 -10.26 -3.53
N ALA A 247 4.80 -9.57 -4.10
CA ALA A 247 5.98 -9.09 -3.37
C ALA A 247 5.61 -8.09 -2.26
N ALA A 248 4.67 -7.16 -2.54
CA ALA A 248 4.16 -6.22 -1.55
C ALA A 248 3.48 -6.95 -0.38
N TYR A 249 2.60 -7.92 -0.66
CA TYR A 249 1.91 -8.70 0.37
C TYR A 249 2.85 -9.57 1.21
N ILE A 250 3.92 -10.11 0.62
CA ILE A 250 4.98 -10.80 1.39
C ILE A 250 5.59 -9.82 2.40
N GLY A 251 5.87 -8.59 1.99
CA GLY A 251 6.39 -7.55 2.88
C GLY A 251 5.42 -7.17 4.00
N ILE A 252 4.16 -6.97 3.66
CA ILE A 252 3.06 -6.65 4.59
C ILE A 252 2.89 -7.74 5.66
N LEU A 253 3.00 -9.00 5.27
CA LEU A 253 2.83 -10.13 6.18
C LEU A 253 4.07 -10.37 7.05
N SER A 254 5.25 -10.35 6.44
CA SER A 254 6.49 -10.82 7.10
C SER A 254 7.17 -9.76 7.95
N MET A 255 7.21 -8.50 7.49
CA MET A 255 8.03 -7.48 8.14
C MET A 255 7.46 -6.96 9.47
N PRO A 256 6.15 -6.76 9.65
CA PRO A 256 5.61 -6.47 10.98
C PRO A 256 5.83 -7.62 11.97
N ALA A 257 5.69 -8.89 11.54
CA ALA A 257 5.95 -10.04 12.39
C ALA A 257 7.42 -10.13 12.80
N LEU A 258 8.36 -9.93 11.86
CA LEU A 258 9.79 -9.88 12.12
C LEU A 258 10.15 -8.73 13.07
N THR A 259 9.60 -7.54 12.84
CA THR A 259 9.80 -6.39 13.74
C THR A 259 9.33 -6.70 15.15
N GLY A 260 8.18 -7.38 15.31
CA GLY A 260 7.67 -7.79 16.61
C GLY A 260 8.57 -8.79 17.32
N PHE A 261 9.06 -9.78 16.60
CA PHE A 261 10.03 -10.75 17.15
C PHE A 261 11.30 -10.04 17.62
N LEU A 262 11.84 -9.11 16.83
CA LEU A 262 13.02 -8.34 17.21
C LEU A 262 12.74 -7.41 18.40
N ALA A 263 11.58 -6.77 18.45
CA ALA A 263 11.18 -5.92 19.57
C ALA A 263 11.04 -6.68 20.88
N GLN A 264 10.53 -7.91 20.84
CA GLN A 264 10.49 -8.79 22.03
C GLN A 264 11.88 -9.22 22.50
N LYS A 265 12.80 -9.49 21.57
CA LYS A 265 14.14 -9.97 21.89
C LYS A 265 15.07 -8.86 22.39
N PHE A 266 14.96 -7.65 21.85
CA PHE A 266 15.86 -6.54 22.15
C PHE A 266 15.15 -5.42 22.91
N SER A 267 14.32 -4.65 22.25
CA SER A 267 13.37 -3.66 22.78
C SER A 267 12.62 -3.01 21.62
N THR A 268 11.58 -2.19 21.92
CA THR A 268 10.89 -1.39 20.91
C THR A 268 11.78 -0.29 20.28
N ASP A 269 12.95 -0.01 20.84
CA ASP A 269 13.95 0.92 20.27
C ASP A 269 14.53 0.44 18.93
N ILE A 270 14.33 -0.82 18.58
CA ILE A 270 14.69 -1.38 17.27
C ILE A 270 13.86 -0.76 16.12
N PHE A 271 12.69 -0.17 16.41
CA PHE A 271 11.74 0.33 15.41
C PHE A 271 12.36 1.30 14.39
N PRO A 272 13.07 2.39 14.76
CA PRO A 272 13.71 3.27 13.80
C PRO A 272 14.73 2.57 12.90
N TYR A 273 15.47 1.58 13.43
CA TYR A 273 16.43 0.80 12.64
C TYR A 273 15.72 -0.09 11.61
N CYS A 274 14.56 -0.67 11.96
CA CYS A 274 13.73 -1.39 11.00
C CYS A 274 13.28 -0.46 9.86
N LEU A 275 12.87 0.78 10.18
CA LEU A 275 12.50 1.77 9.15
C LEU A 275 13.69 2.11 8.24
N ILE A 276 14.89 2.31 8.79
CA ILE A 276 16.11 2.58 8.02
C ILE A 276 16.42 1.43 7.06
N ILE A 277 16.34 0.19 7.51
CA ILE A 277 16.62 -1.00 6.68
C ILE A 277 15.60 -1.12 5.55
N LEU A 278 14.30 -1.01 5.86
CA LEU A 278 13.23 -1.10 4.86
C LEU A 278 13.30 0.04 3.85
N TYR A 279 13.59 1.24 4.31
CA TYR A 279 13.84 2.39 3.45
C TYR A 279 15.06 2.17 2.56
N GLY A 280 16.15 1.62 3.09
CA GLY A 280 17.36 1.30 2.36
C GLY A 280 17.10 0.28 1.23
N ILE A 281 16.35 -0.79 1.51
CA ILE A 281 15.92 -1.78 0.51
C ILE A 281 15.14 -1.07 -0.61
N MET A 282 14.16 -0.24 -0.25
CA MET A 282 13.34 0.50 -1.19
C MET A 282 14.19 1.47 -2.05
N LEU A 283 15.05 2.27 -1.42
CA LEU A 283 15.87 3.28 -2.10
C LEU A 283 16.86 2.64 -3.08
N ILE A 284 17.61 1.62 -2.65
CA ILE A 284 18.57 0.91 -3.49
C ILE A 284 17.85 0.30 -4.69
N SER A 285 16.71 -0.33 -4.45
CA SER A 285 15.90 -0.95 -5.50
C SER A 285 15.34 0.08 -6.49
N LEU A 286 14.96 1.28 -6.04
CA LEU A 286 14.55 2.39 -6.89
C LEU A 286 15.68 2.85 -7.82
N ILE A 287 16.92 2.91 -7.32
CA ILE A 287 18.08 3.27 -8.13
C ILE A 287 18.29 2.24 -9.26
N PHE A 288 18.20 0.95 -8.96
CA PHE A 288 18.27 -0.11 -9.97
C PHE A 288 17.11 -0.06 -10.97
N THR A 289 15.90 0.23 -10.49
CA THR A 289 14.72 0.38 -11.34
C THR A 289 14.85 1.52 -12.33
N ARG A 290 15.51 2.62 -11.96
CA ARG A 290 15.78 3.76 -12.88
C ARG A 290 16.79 3.43 -13.97
N LYS A 291 17.75 2.56 -13.68
CA LYS A 291 18.80 2.14 -14.64
C LYS A 291 18.29 1.11 -15.65
N SER A 292 17.22 0.39 -15.36
CA SER A 292 16.63 -0.56 -16.32
C SER A 292 15.94 0.18 -17.45
N LYS A 293 16.23 -0.23 -18.70
CA LYS A 293 15.63 0.38 -19.90
C LYS A 293 14.12 0.22 -19.88
N ILE A 294 13.41 1.30 -20.23
CA ILE A 294 11.97 1.25 -20.54
C ILE A 294 11.86 0.52 -21.88
N VAL A 295 10.96 -0.43 -21.99
CA VAL A 295 10.67 -1.06 -23.28
C VAL A 295 10.00 0.00 -24.13
N ASN A 296 10.75 0.57 -25.08
CA ASN A 296 10.15 1.42 -26.11
C ASN A 296 9.37 0.48 -27.04
N GLU A 297 8.04 0.64 -27.08
CA GLU A 297 7.21 0.05 -28.12
C GLU A 297 7.48 0.67 -29.47
#